data_a5bd508e614c27366dcebefd272ae579
#
_entry.id   a5bd508e614c27366dcebefd272ae579
#
_cell.length_a   1.000
_cell.length_b   1.000
_cell.length_c   1.000
_cell.angle_alpha   90.00
_cell.angle_beta   90.00
_cell.angle_gamma   90.00
#
_symmetry.space_group_name_H-M   'P 1'
#
loop_
_entity.id
_entity.type
_entity.pdbx_description
1 polymer ?
#
loop_
_entity_poly.entity_id
_entity_poly.type
_entity_poly.pdbx_seq_one_letter_code
_entity_poly.pdbx_strand_id
1 'polypeptide(L)'
;MDFLGILSSSVSFILAPTTLAYALATLGLAVHFGFGGLLNMGMAGFMALGAYGYAIGVLTFGLPWYLAAFVGIGAAIVFALILGIPTLRLRGDYLAIVTIAAAEIVRLLLLSSAFGGVTGSADGLSGFNGPGGTITNPAEGAGGFDQSNPIPAGTYGFPPFLDNERIWYLRIVGAIILGLAIFIVWRLVNSPWGRVIKGIREDEDAVRSLGKNVFAYKMQALIIGGVLGALGGLMLAFSTNVNSSVYVTSLTFFLWTALLLGGAATVFGPLAGSIIFWVLQAFLGLLFPALAEVGLMPFSTIQASQIKFIIVGFALVLLVVFRPQGLFGNKKELTFVK
;
A
#
# COMPACT_ATOMS: atom_id res chain seq x y z
N MET A 1 -12.57 28.45 -13.59
CA MET A 1 -12.45 27.08 -13.08
C MET A 1 -12.53 26.11 -14.27
N ASP A 2 -11.49 25.33 -14.52
CA ASP A 2 -11.51 24.30 -15.58
C ASP A 2 -11.95 22.95 -14.99
N PHE A 3 -13.27 22.71 -14.97
CA PHE A 3 -13.84 21.49 -14.44
C PHE A 3 -13.47 20.24 -15.26
N LEU A 4 -13.36 20.39 -16.58
CA LEU A 4 -12.95 19.27 -17.45
C LEU A 4 -11.48 18.89 -17.21
N GLY A 5 -10.61 19.86 -16.98
CA GLY A 5 -9.22 19.62 -16.60
C GLY A 5 -9.09 18.90 -15.25
N ILE A 6 -9.89 19.30 -14.25
CA ILE A 6 -9.94 18.63 -12.95
C ILE A 6 -10.41 17.16 -13.11
N LEU A 7 -11.47 16.94 -13.88
CA LEU A 7 -11.99 15.60 -14.12
C LEU A 7 -10.97 14.72 -14.87
N SER A 8 -10.37 15.25 -15.93
CA SER A 8 -9.33 14.58 -16.71
C SER A 8 -8.14 14.18 -15.83
N SER A 9 -7.63 15.13 -15.04
CA SER A 9 -6.53 14.87 -14.10
C SER A 9 -6.91 13.83 -13.04
N SER A 10 -8.15 13.84 -12.56
CA SER A 10 -8.60 12.84 -11.57
C SER A 10 -8.72 11.44 -12.18
N VAL A 11 -9.19 11.32 -13.42
CA VAL A 11 -9.29 10.04 -14.14
C VAL A 11 -7.90 9.46 -14.42
N SER A 12 -6.87 10.28 -14.62
CA SER A 12 -5.50 9.79 -14.82
C SER A 12 -4.97 8.99 -13.61
N PHE A 13 -5.52 9.22 -12.40
CA PHE A 13 -5.19 8.45 -11.20
C PHE A 13 -5.62 6.98 -11.26
N ILE A 14 -6.51 6.56 -12.18
CA ILE A 14 -6.87 5.15 -12.35
C ILE A 14 -5.64 4.28 -12.60
N LEU A 15 -4.71 4.76 -13.45
CA LEU A 15 -3.48 4.05 -13.79
C LEU A 15 -2.24 4.70 -13.18
N ALA A 16 -2.38 5.61 -12.22
CA ALA A 16 -1.23 6.23 -11.59
C ALA A 16 -0.37 5.17 -10.86
N PRO A 17 0.97 5.24 -10.95
CA PRO A 17 1.86 4.33 -10.24
C PRO A 17 1.57 4.27 -8.74
N THR A 18 1.17 5.38 -8.14
CA THR A 18 0.75 5.47 -6.73
C THR A 18 -0.51 4.65 -6.45
N THR A 19 -1.51 4.70 -7.32
CA THR A 19 -2.75 3.89 -7.18
C THR A 19 -2.44 2.40 -7.26
N LEU A 20 -1.57 1.99 -8.19
CA LEU A 20 -1.12 0.59 -8.31
C LEU A 20 -0.35 0.13 -7.06
N ALA A 21 0.50 1.00 -6.51
CA ALA A 21 1.23 0.75 -5.27
C ALA A 21 0.28 0.52 -4.07
N TYR A 22 -0.71 1.38 -3.92
CA TYR A 22 -1.70 1.25 -2.85
C TYR A 22 -2.64 0.06 -3.08
N ALA A 23 -2.96 -0.29 -4.32
CA ALA A 23 -3.73 -1.49 -4.64
C ALA A 23 -3.00 -2.76 -4.20
N LEU A 24 -1.67 -2.84 -4.39
CA LEU A 24 -0.83 -3.94 -3.89
C LEU A 24 -0.91 -4.04 -2.36
N ALA A 25 -0.74 -2.94 -1.64
CA ALA A 25 -0.81 -2.90 -0.19
C ALA A 25 -2.22 -3.25 0.34
N THR A 26 -3.27 -2.76 -0.34
CA THR A 26 -4.67 -3.08 -0.02
C THR A 26 -4.97 -4.56 -0.28
N LEU A 27 -4.40 -5.16 -1.34
CA LEU A 27 -4.48 -6.60 -1.58
C LEU A 27 -3.79 -7.40 -0.46
N GLY A 28 -2.66 -6.90 0.07
CA GLY A 28 -2.02 -7.46 1.26
C GLY A 28 -2.92 -7.41 2.50
N LEU A 29 -3.61 -6.30 2.74
CA LEU A 29 -4.61 -6.18 3.80
C LEU A 29 -5.80 -7.14 3.59
N ALA A 30 -6.23 -7.37 2.33
CA ALA A 30 -7.26 -8.36 2.04
C ALA A 30 -6.83 -9.77 2.44
N VAL A 31 -5.55 -10.12 2.22
CA VAL A 31 -5.01 -11.41 2.68
C VAL A 31 -5.02 -11.50 4.20
N HIS A 32 -4.61 -10.44 4.90
CA HIS A 32 -4.62 -10.40 6.36
C HIS A 32 -6.05 -10.48 6.91
N PHE A 33 -6.87 -9.51 6.60
CA PHE A 33 -8.19 -9.34 7.21
C PHE A 33 -9.29 -10.09 6.44
N GLY A 34 -9.39 -9.84 5.13
CA GLY A 34 -10.48 -10.35 4.32
C GLY A 34 -10.55 -11.87 4.29
N PHE A 35 -9.41 -12.53 4.18
CA PHE A 35 -9.32 -14.00 4.13
C PHE A 35 -8.87 -14.62 5.45
N GLY A 36 -7.93 -13.98 6.17
CA GLY A 36 -7.31 -14.53 7.38
C GLY A 36 -7.92 -14.07 8.70
N GLY A 37 -8.78 -13.06 8.72
CA GLY A 37 -9.34 -12.48 9.95
C GLY A 37 -8.30 -11.77 10.83
N LEU A 38 -7.10 -11.48 10.30
CA LEU A 38 -6.02 -10.81 11.03
C LEU A 38 -6.19 -9.29 10.94
N LEU A 39 -6.53 -8.64 12.04
CA LEU A 39 -6.71 -7.20 12.11
C LEU A 39 -5.34 -6.49 12.15
N ASN A 40 -4.70 -6.35 11.00
CA ASN A 40 -3.42 -5.64 10.87
C ASN A 40 -3.65 -4.15 10.59
N MET A 41 -3.31 -3.30 11.57
CA MET A 41 -3.34 -1.84 11.46
C MET A 41 -1.96 -1.23 11.21
N GLY A 42 -0.95 -2.06 10.93
CA GLY A 42 0.44 -1.65 10.72
C GLY A 42 0.94 -1.83 9.29
N MET A 43 0.06 -1.81 8.27
CA MET A 43 0.47 -2.03 6.87
C MET A 43 1.48 -0.98 6.38
N ALA A 44 1.41 0.26 6.86
CA ALA A 44 2.36 1.31 6.56
C ALA A 44 3.81 0.92 6.91
N GLY A 45 4.01 0.15 8.00
CA GLY A 45 5.34 -0.37 8.38
C GLY A 45 5.91 -1.36 7.37
N PHE A 46 5.08 -2.26 6.82
CA PHE A 46 5.49 -3.17 5.75
C PHE A 46 5.85 -2.41 4.47
N MET A 47 5.06 -1.39 4.11
CA MET A 47 5.36 -0.52 2.97
C MET A 47 6.66 0.27 3.19
N ALA A 48 6.87 0.82 4.37
CA ALA A 48 8.11 1.52 4.73
C ALA A 48 9.34 0.62 4.55
N LEU A 49 9.28 -0.61 5.06
CA LEU A 49 10.38 -1.57 4.95
C LEU A 49 10.66 -1.97 3.50
N GLY A 50 9.62 -2.12 2.67
CA GLY A 50 9.78 -2.36 1.24
C GLY A 50 10.51 -1.21 0.54
N ALA A 51 10.05 0.02 0.77
CA ALA A 51 10.59 1.22 0.15
C ALA A 51 12.01 1.54 0.63
N TYR A 52 12.23 1.61 1.95
CA TYR A 52 13.54 1.89 2.52
C TYR A 52 14.54 0.77 2.27
N GLY A 53 14.12 -0.50 2.35
CA GLY A 53 14.98 -1.64 2.05
C GLY A 53 15.51 -1.58 0.62
N TYR A 54 14.68 -1.18 -0.33
CA TYR A 54 15.10 -0.92 -1.70
C TYR A 54 16.07 0.27 -1.80
N ALA A 55 15.69 1.44 -1.27
CA ALA A 55 16.49 2.64 -1.38
C ALA A 55 17.87 2.48 -0.70
N ILE A 56 17.92 1.88 0.48
CA ILE A 56 19.15 1.55 1.20
C ILE A 56 19.97 0.50 0.42
N GLY A 57 19.32 -0.50 -0.16
CA GLY A 57 19.95 -1.53 -0.98
C GLY A 57 20.74 -0.92 -2.15
N VAL A 58 20.16 0.06 -2.83
CA VAL A 58 20.81 0.76 -3.94
C VAL A 58 21.88 1.73 -3.43
N LEU A 59 21.55 2.63 -2.49
CA LEU A 59 22.42 3.74 -2.09
C LEU A 59 23.56 3.33 -1.15
N THR A 60 23.29 2.43 -0.20
CA THR A 60 24.27 2.06 0.83
C THR A 60 25.06 0.83 0.43
N PHE A 61 24.39 -0.18 -0.15
CA PHE A 61 25.05 -1.43 -0.52
C PHE A 61 25.46 -1.48 -2.00
N GLY A 62 25.14 -0.47 -2.81
CA GLY A 62 25.46 -0.42 -4.23
C GLY A 62 24.86 -1.57 -5.04
N LEU A 63 23.74 -2.15 -4.57
CA LEU A 63 23.10 -3.28 -5.22
C LEU A 63 22.33 -2.82 -6.47
N PRO A 64 22.30 -3.62 -7.54
CA PRO A 64 21.40 -3.37 -8.65
C PRO A 64 19.94 -3.42 -8.16
N TRP A 65 19.06 -2.64 -8.80
CA TRP A 65 17.67 -2.43 -8.37
C TRP A 65 16.89 -3.72 -8.07
N TYR A 66 17.10 -4.78 -8.85
CA TYR A 66 16.40 -6.06 -8.65
C TYR A 66 16.86 -6.79 -7.36
N LEU A 67 18.15 -6.75 -7.01
CA LEU A 67 18.64 -7.30 -5.72
C LEU A 67 18.21 -6.43 -4.55
N ALA A 68 18.25 -5.11 -4.70
CA ALA A 68 17.78 -4.18 -3.69
C ALA A 68 16.27 -4.37 -3.39
N ALA A 69 15.45 -4.69 -4.40
CA ALA A 69 14.05 -5.04 -4.20
C ALA A 69 13.88 -6.26 -3.27
N PHE A 70 14.71 -7.29 -3.43
CA PHE A 70 14.69 -8.45 -2.53
C PHE A 70 15.11 -8.11 -1.10
N VAL A 71 15.99 -7.12 -0.88
CA VAL A 71 16.32 -6.62 0.46
C VAL A 71 15.07 -6.05 1.15
N GLY A 72 14.28 -5.23 0.44
CA GLY A 72 13.02 -4.69 0.97
C GLY A 72 11.99 -5.77 1.29
N ILE A 73 11.82 -6.76 0.41
CA ILE A 73 10.94 -7.90 0.64
C ILE A 73 11.44 -8.73 1.84
N GLY A 74 12.74 -8.99 1.91
CA GLY A 74 13.36 -9.72 3.03
C GLY A 74 13.15 -9.02 4.38
N ALA A 75 13.32 -7.70 4.42
CA ALA A 75 13.05 -6.89 5.62
C ALA A 75 11.58 -7.02 6.07
N ALA A 76 10.63 -7.01 5.14
CA ALA A 76 9.21 -7.21 5.45
C ALA A 76 8.91 -8.62 5.97
N ILE A 77 9.56 -9.66 5.43
CA ILE A 77 9.41 -11.04 5.94
C ILE A 77 9.95 -11.13 7.37
N VAL A 78 11.14 -10.58 7.64
CA VAL A 78 11.73 -10.55 8.98
C VAL A 78 10.81 -9.79 9.95
N PHE A 79 10.27 -8.67 9.53
CA PHE A 79 9.32 -7.91 10.34
C PHE A 79 8.04 -8.70 10.62
N ALA A 80 7.48 -9.41 9.62
CA ALA A 80 6.34 -10.29 9.80
C ALA A 80 6.63 -11.40 10.84
N LEU A 81 7.81 -11.98 10.81
CA LEU A 81 8.23 -13.01 11.78
C LEU A 81 8.37 -12.43 13.19
N ILE A 82 9.09 -11.31 13.34
CA ILE A 82 9.29 -10.63 14.63
C ILE A 82 7.92 -10.24 15.23
N LEU A 83 7.03 -9.70 14.43
CA LEU A 83 5.71 -9.28 14.86
C LEU A 83 4.79 -10.48 15.12
N GLY A 84 4.78 -11.46 14.22
CA GLY A 84 3.83 -12.57 14.24
C GLY A 84 4.10 -13.58 15.36
N ILE A 85 5.37 -13.89 15.69
CA ILE A 85 5.71 -14.89 16.72
C ILE A 85 5.06 -14.56 18.07
N PRO A 86 5.17 -13.33 18.62
CA PRO A 86 4.52 -13.00 19.89
C PRO A 86 3.01 -12.72 19.73
N THR A 87 2.56 -12.13 18.62
CA THR A 87 1.24 -11.51 18.53
C THR A 87 0.13 -12.41 18.00
N LEU A 88 0.44 -13.38 17.13
CA LEU A 88 -0.58 -14.28 16.57
C LEU A 88 -1.21 -15.25 17.59
N ARG A 89 -0.67 -15.28 18.80
CA ARG A 89 -1.24 -16.01 19.95
C ARG A 89 -2.25 -15.16 20.74
N LEU A 90 -2.28 -13.86 20.49
CA LEU A 90 -3.19 -12.93 21.14
C LEU A 90 -4.54 -12.88 20.41
N ARG A 91 -5.57 -12.37 21.11
CA ARG A 91 -6.88 -12.07 20.49
C ARG A 91 -6.75 -10.97 19.43
N GLY A 92 -7.65 -10.95 18.45
CA GLY A 92 -7.58 -10.06 17.28
C GLY A 92 -7.38 -8.58 17.58
N ASP A 93 -8.05 -8.05 18.62
CA ASP A 93 -7.96 -6.63 19.01
C ASP A 93 -6.55 -6.24 19.48
N TYR A 94 -5.89 -7.13 20.23
CA TYR A 94 -4.49 -6.91 20.66
C TYR A 94 -3.52 -6.92 19.48
N LEU A 95 -3.80 -7.72 18.44
CA LEU A 95 -3.01 -7.72 17.21
C LEU A 95 -3.05 -6.35 16.54
N ALA A 96 -4.22 -5.71 16.47
CA ALA A 96 -4.36 -4.37 15.90
C ALA A 96 -3.49 -3.34 16.62
N ILE A 97 -3.55 -3.31 17.96
CA ILE A 97 -2.77 -2.37 18.78
C ILE A 97 -1.26 -2.58 18.57
N VAL A 98 -0.81 -3.83 18.63
CA VAL A 98 0.63 -4.15 18.48
C VAL A 98 1.11 -3.85 17.07
N THR A 99 0.31 -4.09 16.04
CA THR A 99 0.71 -3.79 14.65
C THR A 99 0.83 -2.28 14.38
N ILE A 100 -0.05 -1.43 14.98
CA ILE A 100 0.10 0.02 14.92
C ILE A 100 1.41 0.44 15.61
N ALA A 101 1.64 -0.04 16.84
CA ALA A 101 2.82 0.32 17.60
C ALA A 101 4.12 -0.11 16.88
N ALA A 102 4.13 -1.33 16.32
CA ALA A 102 5.29 -1.83 15.58
C ALA A 102 5.57 -1.02 14.31
N ALA A 103 4.53 -0.64 13.55
CA ALA A 103 4.69 0.20 12.38
C ALA A 103 5.23 1.59 12.74
N GLU A 104 4.74 2.17 13.84
CA GLU A 104 5.21 3.47 14.32
C GLU A 104 6.65 3.39 14.85
N ILE A 105 7.04 2.31 15.51
CA ILE A 105 8.45 2.05 15.90
C ILE A 105 9.33 2.03 14.66
N VAL A 106 8.96 1.28 13.60
CA VAL A 106 9.70 1.26 12.34
C VAL A 106 9.84 2.68 11.79
N ARG A 107 8.74 3.44 11.71
CA ARG A 107 8.74 4.81 11.22
C ARG A 107 9.68 5.73 12.02
N LEU A 108 9.63 5.65 13.35
CA LEU A 108 10.49 6.45 14.24
C LEU A 108 11.96 6.04 14.15
N LEU A 109 12.27 4.76 13.97
CA LEU A 109 13.63 4.31 13.70
C LEU A 109 14.17 4.88 12.38
N LEU A 110 13.35 4.88 11.33
CA LEU A 110 13.72 5.46 10.03
C LEU A 110 13.89 6.98 10.09
N LEU A 111 13.15 7.67 10.95
CA LEU A 111 13.24 9.11 11.19
C LEU A 111 14.43 9.49 12.07
N SER A 112 14.96 8.55 12.86
CA SER A 112 15.97 8.82 13.87
C SER A 112 17.29 9.31 13.26
N SER A 113 17.86 10.36 13.83
CA SER A 113 19.18 10.88 13.45
C SER A 113 20.34 9.88 13.71
N ALA A 114 20.15 8.94 14.65
CA ALA A 114 21.12 7.88 14.91
C ALA A 114 21.37 6.98 13.69
N PHE A 115 20.39 6.81 12.82
CA PHE A 115 20.48 6.05 11.59
C PHE A 115 20.54 6.94 10.34
N GLY A 116 20.70 8.27 10.50
CA GLY A 116 20.63 9.25 9.43
C GLY A 116 21.60 9.00 8.26
N GLY A 117 22.79 8.44 8.54
CA GLY A 117 23.75 8.05 7.51
C GLY A 117 23.28 6.93 6.57
N VAL A 118 22.21 6.21 6.93
CA VAL A 118 21.65 5.11 6.12
C VAL A 118 20.23 5.42 5.68
N THR A 119 19.41 6.04 6.54
CA THR A 119 17.97 6.28 6.30
C THR A 119 17.66 7.68 5.80
N GLY A 120 18.61 8.60 5.84
CA GLY A 120 18.39 10.01 5.52
C GLY A 120 17.57 10.78 6.57
N SER A 121 17.20 10.14 7.71
CA SER A 121 16.42 10.76 8.80
C SER A 121 15.16 11.48 8.29
N ALA A 122 15.01 12.76 8.65
CA ALA A 122 13.88 13.60 8.25
C ALA A 122 13.85 13.95 6.75
N ASP A 123 15.02 14.05 6.11
CA ASP A 123 15.13 14.38 4.69
C ASP A 123 14.76 13.21 3.78
N GLY A 124 14.87 11.98 4.32
CA GLY A 124 14.62 10.75 3.58
C GLY A 124 15.72 10.43 2.57
N LEU A 125 15.39 9.55 1.62
CA LEU A 125 16.32 9.09 0.59
C LEU A 125 15.83 9.49 -0.80
N SER A 126 16.75 9.93 -1.66
CA SER A 126 16.48 10.32 -3.05
C SER A 126 17.61 9.87 -3.97
N GLY A 127 17.39 9.91 -5.30
CA GLY A 127 18.42 9.61 -6.29
C GLY A 127 18.67 8.12 -6.56
N PHE A 128 18.06 7.22 -5.83
CA PHE A 128 18.26 5.76 -5.94
C PHE A 128 17.64 5.13 -7.19
N ASN A 129 16.77 5.83 -7.92
CA ASN A 129 16.18 5.34 -9.17
C ASN A 129 17.01 5.68 -10.43
N GLY A 130 17.86 6.68 -10.34
CA GLY A 130 18.69 7.18 -11.44
C GLY A 130 19.91 6.31 -11.75
N PRO A 131 20.94 6.90 -12.39
CA PRO A 131 22.13 6.20 -12.87
C PRO A 131 23.11 5.75 -11.76
N GLY A 132 22.58 5.23 -10.69
CA GLY A 132 23.35 4.66 -9.59
C GLY A 132 24.18 5.68 -8.83
N GLY A 133 24.05 5.66 -7.52
CA GLY A 133 24.81 6.51 -6.63
C GLY A 133 24.84 5.91 -5.23
N THR A 134 25.79 6.35 -4.44
CA THR A 134 25.79 6.15 -2.99
C THR A 134 25.28 7.40 -2.31
N ILE A 135 24.93 7.32 -1.02
CA ILE A 135 24.56 8.51 -0.22
C ILE A 135 25.67 9.58 -0.26
N THR A 136 26.93 9.15 -0.32
CA THR A 136 28.12 10.02 -0.33
C THR A 136 28.56 10.40 -1.75
N ASN A 137 28.26 9.60 -2.76
CA ASN A 137 28.60 9.86 -4.15
C ASN A 137 27.47 9.41 -5.10
N PRO A 138 26.53 10.32 -5.46
CA PRO A 138 25.38 9.99 -6.29
C PRO A 138 25.70 9.53 -7.72
N ALA A 139 26.96 9.61 -8.16
CA ALA A 139 27.38 9.21 -9.51
C ALA A 139 27.96 7.80 -9.62
N GLU A 140 28.21 7.11 -8.50
CA GLU A 140 28.87 5.80 -8.45
C GLU A 140 27.93 4.75 -7.85
N GLY A 141 27.47 3.79 -8.64
CA GLY A 141 26.67 2.67 -8.15
C GLY A 141 26.08 1.81 -9.28
N ALA A 142 25.42 0.73 -8.90
CA ALA A 142 24.92 -0.30 -9.83
C ALA A 142 23.62 0.04 -10.55
N GLY A 143 23.20 1.28 -10.55
CA GLY A 143 22.02 1.73 -11.28
C GLY A 143 20.67 1.38 -10.65
N GLY A 144 19.82 2.38 -10.56
CA GLY A 144 18.46 2.26 -10.07
C GLY A 144 17.48 1.75 -11.13
N PHE A 145 16.22 1.73 -10.76
CA PHE A 145 15.13 1.20 -11.57
C PHE A 145 14.98 1.90 -12.93
N ASP A 146 15.19 3.23 -13.00
CA ASP A 146 15.00 4.01 -14.23
C ASP A 146 15.97 3.61 -15.36
N GLN A 147 17.12 3.01 -15.04
CA GLN A 147 18.06 2.51 -16.05
C GLN A 147 17.55 1.28 -16.81
N SER A 148 16.62 0.55 -16.23
CA SER A 148 16.00 -0.61 -16.88
C SER A 148 14.84 -0.23 -17.82
N ASN A 149 14.56 1.08 -17.98
CA ASN A 149 13.48 1.55 -18.84
C ASN A 149 13.83 1.33 -20.33
N PRO A 150 13.09 0.44 -21.03
CA PRO A 150 13.31 0.19 -22.44
C PRO A 150 12.59 1.19 -23.36
N ILE A 151 11.75 2.08 -22.81
CA ILE A 151 10.89 2.98 -23.58
C ILE A 151 11.74 4.21 -23.97
N PRO A 152 11.86 4.58 -25.26
CA PRO A 152 12.58 5.76 -25.66
C PRO A 152 12.02 7.04 -25.05
N ALA A 153 12.85 8.05 -24.88
CA ALA A 153 12.41 9.36 -24.36
C ALA A 153 11.33 9.97 -25.26
N GLY A 154 10.20 10.36 -24.64
CA GLY A 154 9.06 10.91 -25.36
C GLY A 154 7.81 11.00 -24.51
N THR A 155 6.75 11.55 -25.10
CA THR A 155 5.42 11.62 -24.50
C THR A 155 4.52 10.58 -25.14
N TYR A 156 3.88 9.75 -24.33
CA TYR A 156 3.09 8.60 -24.77
C TYR A 156 1.67 8.65 -24.23
N GLY A 157 0.76 7.96 -24.92
CA GLY A 157 -0.63 7.79 -24.50
C GLY A 157 -1.58 8.77 -25.17
N PHE A 158 -2.75 8.90 -24.56
CA PHE A 158 -3.85 9.78 -25.01
C PHE A 158 -4.46 10.47 -23.77
N PRO A 159 -5.05 11.66 -23.90
CA PRO A 159 -5.74 12.29 -22.79
C PRO A 159 -6.85 11.38 -22.20
N PRO A 160 -6.93 11.21 -20.88
CA PRO A 160 -6.19 11.86 -19.79
C PRO A 160 -4.86 11.19 -19.39
N PHE A 161 -4.39 10.18 -20.11
CA PHE A 161 -3.21 9.35 -19.76
C PHE A 161 -1.95 9.77 -20.55
N LEU A 162 -1.85 11.03 -20.94
CA LEU A 162 -0.68 11.55 -21.67
C LEU A 162 0.43 11.86 -20.69
N ASP A 163 1.52 11.09 -20.72
CA ASP A 163 2.64 11.18 -19.79
C ASP A 163 3.98 10.82 -20.47
N ASN A 164 5.09 11.08 -19.76
CA ASN A 164 6.43 10.73 -20.22
C ASN A 164 6.69 9.20 -20.17
N GLU A 165 7.77 8.78 -20.81
CA GLU A 165 8.21 7.39 -20.90
C GLU A 165 8.39 6.74 -19.52
N ARG A 166 8.92 7.48 -18.53
CA ARG A 166 9.15 6.99 -17.17
C ARG A 166 7.85 6.60 -16.47
N ILE A 167 6.82 7.45 -16.53
CA ILE A 167 5.52 7.18 -15.92
C ILE A 167 4.84 5.99 -16.61
N TRP A 168 4.95 5.88 -17.94
CA TRP A 168 4.43 4.72 -18.67
C TRP A 168 5.15 3.44 -18.32
N TYR A 169 6.48 3.47 -18.18
CA TYR A 169 7.23 2.30 -17.73
C TYR A 169 6.78 1.86 -16.32
N LEU A 170 6.62 2.79 -15.39
CA LEU A 170 6.10 2.52 -14.05
C LEU A 170 4.67 1.94 -14.06
N ARG A 171 3.80 2.44 -14.94
CA ARG A 171 2.44 1.91 -15.12
C ARG A 171 2.47 0.45 -15.59
N ILE A 172 3.27 0.16 -16.61
CA ILE A 172 3.37 -1.20 -17.17
C ILE A 172 3.92 -2.16 -16.12
N VAL A 173 5.05 -1.83 -15.50
CA VAL A 173 5.65 -2.67 -14.47
C VAL A 173 4.71 -2.85 -13.27
N GLY A 174 4.11 -1.77 -12.79
CA GLY A 174 3.16 -1.82 -11.69
C GLY A 174 1.92 -2.66 -12.02
N ALA A 175 1.37 -2.54 -13.22
CA ALA A 175 0.24 -3.35 -13.67
C ALA A 175 0.60 -4.84 -13.78
N ILE A 176 1.81 -5.17 -14.25
CA ILE A 176 2.31 -6.55 -14.30
C ILE A 176 2.45 -7.12 -12.90
N ILE A 177 3.13 -6.39 -11.98
CA ILE A 177 3.32 -6.84 -10.59
C ILE A 177 1.96 -7.02 -9.90
N LEU A 178 1.04 -6.06 -10.05
CA LEU A 178 -0.30 -6.14 -9.47
C LEU A 178 -1.11 -7.30 -10.07
N GLY A 179 -1.06 -7.49 -11.39
CA GLY A 179 -1.73 -8.60 -12.08
C GLY A 179 -1.22 -9.96 -11.59
N LEU A 180 0.10 -10.12 -11.45
CA LEU A 180 0.71 -11.33 -10.88
C LEU A 180 0.32 -11.52 -9.41
N ALA A 181 0.31 -10.46 -8.62
CA ALA A 181 -0.11 -10.50 -7.21
C ALA A 181 -1.58 -10.94 -7.07
N ILE A 182 -2.48 -10.36 -7.88
CA ILE A 182 -3.90 -10.76 -7.92
C ILE A 182 -4.04 -12.22 -8.33
N PHE A 183 -3.32 -12.66 -9.36
CA PHE A 183 -3.35 -14.05 -9.83
C PHE A 183 -2.87 -15.02 -8.73
N ILE A 184 -1.76 -14.72 -8.05
CA ILE A 184 -1.22 -15.53 -6.96
C ILE A 184 -2.23 -15.60 -5.80
N VAL A 185 -2.78 -14.47 -5.36
CA VAL A 185 -3.76 -14.43 -4.29
C VAL A 185 -5.04 -15.18 -4.69
N TRP A 186 -5.51 -15.03 -5.93
CA TRP A 186 -6.66 -15.76 -6.43
C TRP A 186 -6.43 -17.27 -6.39
N ARG A 187 -5.25 -17.74 -6.81
CA ARG A 187 -4.87 -19.17 -6.74
C ARG A 187 -4.81 -19.66 -5.29
N LEU A 188 -4.21 -18.88 -4.39
CA LEU A 188 -4.10 -19.22 -2.98
C LEU A 188 -5.48 -19.32 -2.30
N VAL A 189 -6.35 -18.33 -2.51
CA VAL A 189 -7.68 -18.28 -1.89
C VAL A 189 -8.59 -19.42 -2.37
N ASN A 190 -8.41 -19.88 -3.61
CA ASN A 190 -9.17 -21.00 -4.18
C ASN A 190 -8.52 -22.39 -3.92
N SER A 191 -7.36 -22.44 -3.28
CA SER A 191 -6.63 -23.67 -2.94
C SER A 191 -7.11 -24.29 -1.63
N PRO A 192 -6.62 -25.48 -1.24
CA PRO A 192 -6.83 -26.05 0.10
C PRO A 192 -6.37 -25.11 1.21
N TRP A 193 -5.30 -24.34 1.01
CA TRP A 193 -4.83 -23.31 1.94
C TRP A 193 -5.90 -22.24 2.20
N GLY A 194 -6.53 -21.75 1.14
CA GLY A 194 -7.57 -20.73 1.24
C GLY A 194 -8.81 -21.22 2.01
N ARG A 195 -9.16 -22.51 1.89
CA ARG A 195 -10.26 -23.09 2.68
C ARG A 195 -9.95 -23.13 4.18
N VAL A 196 -8.71 -23.49 4.53
CA VAL A 196 -8.29 -23.53 5.93
C VAL A 196 -8.22 -22.12 6.53
N ILE A 197 -7.64 -21.16 5.83
CA ILE A 197 -7.50 -19.79 6.35
C ILE A 197 -8.86 -19.10 6.53
N LYS A 198 -9.81 -19.31 5.62
CA LYS A 198 -11.20 -18.85 5.78
C LYS A 198 -11.89 -19.52 6.97
N GLY A 199 -11.68 -20.83 7.17
CA GLY A 199 -12.17 -21.54 8.35
C GLY A 199 -11.63 -20.97 9.66
N ILE A 200 -10.33 -20.61 9.70
CA ILE A 200 -9.70 -19.97 10.87
C ILE A 200 -10.35 -18.61 11.16
N ARG A 201 -10.68 -17.84 10.13
CA ARG A 201 -11.38 -16.54 10.26
C ARG A 201 -12.76 -16.72 10.90
N GLU A 202 -13.49 -17.79 10.58
CA GLU A 202 -14.84 -18.03 11.05
C GLU A 202 -14.84 -18.65 12.46
N ASP A 203 -14.05 -19.69 12.68
CA ASP A 203 -13.89 -20.37 13.98
C ASP A 203 -12.52 -21.03 14.10
N GLU A 204 -11.62 -20.37 14.83
CA GLU A 204 -10.26 -20.84 15.06
C GLU A 204 -10.22 -22.14 15.85
N ASP A 205 -11.09 -22.30 16.84
CA ASP A 205 -11.09 -23.46 17.73
C ASP A 205 -11.63 -24.70 17.01
N ALA A 206 -12.62 -24.53 16.13
CA ALA A 206 -13.10 -25.61 15.27
C ALA A 206 -11.98 -26.13 14.34
N VAL A 207 -11.22 -25.23 13.69
CA VAL A 207 -10.12 -25.64 12.81
C VAL A 207 -8.97 -26.29 13.59
N ARG A 208 -8.69 -25.81 14.82
CA ARG A 208 -7.70 -26.41 15.71
C ARG A 208 -8.11 -27.84 16.12
N SER A 209 -9.40 -28.07 16.39
CA SER A 209 -9.94 -29.40 16.72
C SER A 209 -9.84 -30.40 15.57
N LEU A 210 -9.80 -29.92 14.31
CA LEU A 210 -9.52 -30.73 13.13
C LEU A 210 -8.02 -31.03 12.93
N GLY A 211 -7.15 -30.73 13.92
CA GLY A 211 -5.72 -31.00 13.89
C GLY A 211 -4.89 -30.08 12.99
N LYS A 212 -5.41 -28.93 12.57
CA LYS A 212 -4.65 -27.98 11.76
C LYS A 212 -3.81 -27.04 12.64
N ASN A 213 -2.58 -26.75 12.21
CA ASN A 213 -1.72 -25.79 12.89
C ASN A 213 -2.13 -24.36 12.54
N VAL A 214 -3.09 -23.81 13.29
CA VAL A 214 -3.64 -22.47 13.08
C VAL A 214 -2.56 -21.39 13.09
N PHE A 215 -1.58 -21.47 14.01
CA PHE A 215 -0.49 -20.51 14.09
C PHE A 215 0.32 -20.44 12.79
N ALA A 216 0.65 -21.59 12.20
CA ALA A 216 1.40 -21.63 10.94
C ALA A 216 0.63 -21.00 9.78
N TYR A 217 -0.68 -21.25 9.69
CA TYR A 217 -1.51 -20.61 8.65
C TYR A 217 -1.64 -19.09 8.83
N LYS A 218 -1.85 -18.63 10.06
CA LYS A 218 -1.87 -17.19 10.37
C LYS A 218 -0.53 -16.52 10.06
N MET A 219 0.58 -17.17 10.41
CA MET A 219 1.93 -16.67 10.10
C MET A 219 2.16 -16.57 8.58
N GLN A 220 1.77 -17.58 7.82
CA GLN A 220 1.86 -17.55 6.36
C GLN A 220 1.02 -16.40 5.78
N ALA A 221 -0.21 -16.20 6.27
CA ALA A 221 -1.05 -15.09 5.84
C ALA A 221 -0.40 -13.73 6.15
N LEU A 222 0.20 -13.59 7.35
CA LEU A 222 0.90 -12.36 7.77
C LEU A 222 2.11 -12.08 6.88
N ILE A 223 2.91 -13.09 6.54
CA ILE A 223 4.06 -12.95 5.64
C ILE A 223 3.60 -12.58 4.23
N ILE A 224 2.62 -13.31 3.66
CA ILE A 224 2.15 -13.08 2.29
C ILE A 224 1.58 -11.67 2.14
N GLY A 225 0.70 -11.26 3.06
CA GLY A 225 0.12 -9.91 3.00
C GLY A 225 1.16 -8.81 3.31
N GLY A 226 2.14 -9.10 4.20
CA GLY A 226 3.26 -8.20 4.48
C GLY A 226 4.17 -8.00 3.27
N VAL A 227 4.47 -9.06 2.52
CA VAL A 227 5.21 -9.00 1.24
C VAL A 227 4.46 -8.17 0.20
N LEU A 228 3.14 -8.34 0.08
CA LEU A 228 2.32 -7.51 -0.82
C LEU A 228 2.34 -6.04 -0.40
N GLY A 229 2.31 -5.76 0.90
CA GLY A 229 2.52 -4.41 1.43
C GLY A 229 3.90 -3.84 1.08
N ALA A 230 4.96 -4.63 1.23
CA ALA A 230 6.32 -4.24 0.86
C ALA A 230 6.45 -3.97 -0.65
N LEU A 231 5.82 -4.79 -1.51
CA LEU A 231 5.75 -4.54 -2.95
C LEU A 231 5.02 -3.22 -3.26
N GLY A 232 3.97 -2.88 -2.52
CA GLY A 232 3.32 -1.57 -2.60
C GLY A 232 4.29 -0.44 -2.23
N GLY A 233 5.04 -0.59 -1.13
CA GLY A 233 6.08 0.37 -0.74
C GLY A 233 7.20 0.51 -1.76
N LEU A 234 7.67 -0.60 -2.32
CA LEU A 234 8.66 -0.65 -3.40
C LEU A 234 8.18 0.13 -4.64
N MET A 235 6.91 -0.08 -5.06
CA MET A 235 6.32 0.65 -6.18
C MET A 235 6.24 2.16 -5.92
N LEU A 236 5.96 2.58 -4.67
CA LEU A 236 6.05 3.99 -4.30
C LEU A 236 7.48 4.51 -4.43
N ALA A 237 8.47 3.75 -3.96
CA ALA A 237 9.88 4.13 -4.08
C ALA A 237 10.33 4.27 -5.54
N PHE A 238 9.83 3.44 -6.46
CA PHE A 238 10.09 3.60 -7.90
C PHE A 238 9.52 4.90 -8.46
N SER A 239 8.42 5.41 -7.92
CA SER A 239 7.73 6.61 -8.43
C SER A 239 8.16 7.91 -7.77
N THR A 240 8.56 7.86 -6.49
CA THR A 240 8.86 9.05 -5.67
C THR A 240 10.09 8.82 -4.79
N ASN A 241 10.59 9.90 -4.18
CA ASN A 241 11.57 9.79 -3.10
C ASN A 241 10.96 9.09 -1.88
N VAL A 242 11.80 8.43 -1.10
CA VAL A 242 11.39 7.71 0.11
C VAL A 242 11.58 8.61 1.33
N ASN A 243 10.49 8.90 2.03
CA ASN A 243 10.50 9.70 3.26
C ASN A 243 9.58 9.05 4.31
N SER A 244 10.04 9.02 5.56
CA SER A 244 9.30 8.42 6.68
C SER A 244 7.95 9.10 6.97
N SER A 245 7.77 10.36 6.56
CA SER A 245 6.52 11.11 6.71
C SER A 245 5.36 10.57 5.85
N VAL A 246 5.65 9.77 4.82
CA VAL A 246 4.64 9.11 3.98
C VAL A 246 4.02 7.90 4.68
N TYR A 247 4.83 7.18 5.48
CA TYR A 247 4.44 5.89 6.09
C TYR A 247 3.83 6.05 7.49
N VAL A 248 3.04 7.09 7.68
CA VAL A 248 2.32 7.36 8.94
C VAL A 248 1.11 6.43 9.10
N THR A 249 0.62 6.30 10.32
CA THR A 249 -0.54 5.45 10.65
C THR A 249 -1.78 5.77 9.80
N SER A 250 -2.00 7.05 9.43
CA SER A 250 -3.11 7.46 8.57
C SER A 250 -3.09 6.79 7.18
N LEU A 251 -1.91 6.45 6.65
CA LEU A 251 -1.80 5.69 5.40
C LEU A 251 -2.49 4.33 5.53
N THR A 252 -2.26 3.62 6.64
CA THR A 252 -2.95 2.34 6.88
C THR A 252 -4.47 2.51 6.92
N PHE A 253 -5.00 3.59 7.52
CA PHE A 253 -6.43 3.86 7.51
C PHE A 253 -6.97 4.14 6.10
N PHE A 254 -6.20 4.80 5.23
CA PHE A 254 -6.60 4.98 3.84
C PHE A 254 -6.67 3.65 3.08
N LEU A 255 -5.70 2.75 3.31
CA LEU A 255 -5.73 1.40 2.75
C LEU A 255 -6.91 0.59 3.27
N TRP A 256 -7.26 0.72 4.55
CA TRP A 256 -8.47 0.12 5.12
C TRP A 256 -9.74 0.67 4.48
N THR A 257 -9.80 1.98 4.24
CA THR A 257 -10.93 2.61 3.55
C THR A 257 -11.06 2.04 2.14
N ALA A 258 -9.97 1.95 1.39
CA ALA A 258 -9.96 1.36 0.06
C ALA A 258 -10.39 -0.11 0.09
N LEU A 259 -9.91 -0.90 1.07
CA LEU A 259 -10.27 -2.30 1.25
C LEU A 259 -11.78 -2.47 1.51
N LEU A 260 -12.32 -1.72 2.46
CA LEU A 260 -13.74 -1.79 2.83
C LEU A 260 -14.63 -1.29 1.70
N LEU A 261 -14.22 -0.21 1.01
CA LEU A 261 -14.94 0.31 -0.14
C LEU A 261 -15.05 -0.73 -1.26
N GLY A 262 -13.95 -1.41 -1.57
CA GLY A 262 -13.90 -2.44 -2.61
C GLY A 262 -14.61 -3.74 -2.21
N GLY A 263 -14.51 -4.12 -0.93
CA GLY A 263 -15.01 -5.38 -0.37
C GLY A 263 -13.87 -6.30 0.06
N ALA A 264 -13.69 -6.41 1.39
CA ALA A 264 -12.52 -7.03 2.02
C ALA A 264 -12.34 -8.53 1.70
N ALA A 265 -13.42 -9.27 1.52
CA ALA A 265 -13.40 -10.72 1.29
C ALA A 265 -13.33 -11.12 -0.20
N THR A 266 -13.02 -10.18 -1.09
CA THR A 266 -12.92 -10.43 -2.53
C THR A 266 -11.50 -10.20 -3.05
N VAL A 267 -11.10 -10.92 -4.10
CA VAL A 267 -9.76 -10.77 -4.68
C VAL A 267 -9.63 -9.50 -5.52
N PHE A 268 -10.69 -9.09 -6.22
CA PHE A 268 -10.70 -7.90 -7.07
C PHE A 268 -11.17 -6.63 -6.34
N GLY A 269 -11.81 -6.78 -5.18
CA GLY A 269 -12.25 -5.67 -4.36
C GLY A 269 -11.15 -4.67 -4.00
N PRO A 270 -10.00 -5.13 -3.50
CA PRO A 270 -8.87 -4.26 -3.17
C PRO A 270 -8.40 -3.38 -4.34
N LEU A 271 -8.38 -3.91 -5.56
CA LEU A 271 -8.05 -3.15 -6.77
C LEU A 271 -9.11 -2.08 -7.05
N ALA A 272 -10.37 -2.49 -7.13
CA ALA A 272 -11.46 -1.57 -7.44
C ALA A 272 -11.63 -0.49 -6.36
N GLY A 273 -11.54 -0.88 -5.09
CA GLY A 273 -11.61 0.05 -3.96
C GLY A 273 -10.46 1.04 -3.95
N SER A 274 -9.24 0.61 -4.26
CA SER A 274 -8.08 1.51 -4.37
C SER A 274 -8.24 2.50 -5.52
N ILE A 275 -8.69 2.06 -6.68
CA ILE A 275 -8.95 2.96 -7.82
C ILE A 275 -10.01 4.00 -7.44
N ILE A 276 -11.17 3.57 -6.93
CA ILE A 276 -12.26 4.49 -6.57
C ILE A 276 -11.79 5.47 -5.49
N PHE A 277 -11.12 4.97 -4.46
CA PHE A 277 -10.63 5.80 -3.35
C PHE A 277 -9.65 6.87 -3.82
N TRP A 278 -8.63 6.49 -4.59
CA TRP A 278 -7.58 7.43 -5.00
C TRP A 278 -8.05 8.40 -6.08
N VAL A 279 -8.92 7.98 -7.00
CA VAL A 279 -9.58 8.88 -7.96
C VAL A 279 -10.44 9.91 -7.23
N LEU A 280 -11.24 9.47 -6.25
CA LEU A 280 -12.05 10.37 -5.42
C LEU A 280 -11.17 11.34 -4.62
N GLN A 281 -10.10 10.84 -4.01
CA GLN A 281 -9.13 11.62 -3.25
C GLN A 281 -8.45 12.69 -4.12
N ALA A 282 -8.07 12.35 -5.35
CA ALA A 282 -7.51 13.27 -6.33
C ALA A 282 -8.54 14.31 -6.77
N PHE A 283 -9.75 13.88 -7.11
CA PHE A 283 -10.84 14.77 -7.52
C PHE A 283 -11.16 15.81 -6.44
N LEU A 284 -11.38 15.37 -5.19
CA LEU A 284 -11.65 16.30 -4.08
C LEU A 284 -10.45 17.21 -3.78
N GLY A 285 -9.23 16.65 -3.92
CA GLY A 285 -7.99 17.42 -3.70
C GLY A 285 -7.73 18.52 -4.73
N LEU A 286 -8.29 18.41 -5.93
CA LEU A 286 -8.21 19.42 -6.99
C LEU A 286 -9.45 20.35 -6.96
N LEU A 287 -10.62 19.82 -6.69
CA LEU A 287 -11.89 20.56 -6.74
C LEU A 287 -11.98 21.62 -5.64
N PHE A 288 -11.68 21.28 -4.38
CA PHE A 288 -11.86 22.22 -3.27
C PHE A 288 -10.92 23.42 -3.32
N PRO A 289 -9.60 23.28 -3.59
CA PRO A 289 -8.73 24.41 -3.81
C PRO A 289 -9.20 25.31 -4.96
N ALA A 290 -9.64 24.72 -6.08
CA ALA A 290 -10.15 25.49 -7.23
C ALA A 290 -11.45 26.27 -6.89
N LEU A 291 -12.34 25.70 -6.05
CA LEU A 291 -13.52 26.41 -5.53
C LEU A 291 -13.15 27.56 -4.59
N ALA A 292 -12.12 27.38 -3.77
CA ALA A 292 -11.62 28.44 -2.88
C ALA A 292 -10.96 29.59 -3.68
N GLU A 293 -10.20 29.30 -4.73
CA GLU A 293 -9.60 30.30 -5.62
C GLU A 293 -10.63 31.19 -6.33
N VAL A 294 -11.79 30.63 -6.71
CA VAL A 294 -12.88 31.38 -7.33
C VAL A 294 -13.74 32.15 -6.30
N GLY A 295 -13.43 32.01 -5.00
CA GLY A 295 -14.14 32.69 -3.93
C GLY A 295 -15.51 32.09 -3.59
N LEU A 296 -15.81 30.88 -4.06
CA LEU A 296 -17.05 30.16 -3.74
C LEU A 296 -17.02 29.52 -2.34
N MET A 297 -15.87 29.50 -1.68
CA MET A 297 -15.70 28.98 -0.31
C MET A 297 -15.04 30.02 0.59
N PRO A 298 -15.47 30.12 1.87
CA PRO A 298 -14.89 31.06 2.85
C PRO A 298 -13.59 30.53 3.47
N PHE A 299 -12.85 29.65 2.77
CA PHE A 299 -11.63 29.00 3.24
C PHE A 299 -10.43 29.36 2.37
N SER A 300 -9.24 29.37 2.95
CA SER A 300 -8.01 29.44 2.15
C SER A 300 -7.81 28.15 1.33
N THR A 301 -7.01 28.21 0.24
CA THR A 301 -6.71 27.04 -0.61
C THR A 301 -6.10 25.88 0.19
N ILE A 302 -5.28 26.21 1.21
CA ILE A 302 -4.68 25.21 2.12
C ILE A 302 -5.76 24.55 2.97
N GLN A 303 -6.68 25.30 3.57
CA GLN A 303 -7.79 24.77 4.34
C GLN A 303 -8.74 23.94 3.47
N ALA A 304 -9.06 24.44 2.30
CA ALA A 304 -9.91 23.75 1.33
C ALA A 304 -9.32 22.39 0.92
N SER A 305 -8.00 22.27 0.77
CA SER A 305 -7.34 21.00 0.47
C SER A 305 -7.46 19.96 1.58
N GLN A 306 -7.72 20.36 2.84
CA GLN A 306 -7.92 19.44 3.99
C GLN A 306 -9.35 18.93 4.10
N ILE A 307 -10.33 19.60 3.50
CA ILE A 307 -11.75 19.19 3.53
C ILE A 307 -11.94 17.78 2.94
N LYS A 308 -11.12 17.39 1.98
CA LYS A 308 -11.15 16.05 1.39
C LYS A 308 -11.05 14.94 2.44
N PHE A 309 -10.24 15.10 3.50
CA PHE A 309 -10.09 14.10 4.55
C PHE A 309 -11.35 13.96 5.40
N ILE A 310 -12.06 15.07 5.66
CA ILE A 310 -13.35 15.05 6.36
C ILE A 310 -14.40 14.30 5.54
N ILE A 311 -14.48 14.59 4.23
CA ILE A 311 -15.43 13.93 3.33
C ILE A 311 -15.12 12.45 3.20
N VAL A 312 -13.85 12.08 3.04
CA VAL A 312 -13.42 10.68 2.96
C VAL A 312 -13.75 9.94 4.24
N GLY A 313 -13.49 10.56 5.42
CA GLY A 313 -13.85 9.96 6.71
C GLY A 313 -15.35 9.77 6.86
N PHE A 314 -16.14 10.77 6.48
CA PHE A 314 -17.61 10.68 6.50
C PHE A 314 -18.16 9.63 5.52
N ALA A 315 -17.61 9.59 4.30
CA ALA A 315 -17.96 8.57 3.31
C ALA A 315 -17.65 7.15 3.81
N LEU A 316 -16.53 6.96 4.53
CA LEU A 316 -16.20 5.68 5.16
C LEU A 316 -17.24 5.29 6.22
N VAL A 317 -17.63 6.22 7.11
CA VAL A 317 -18.68 5.95 8.11
C VAL A 317 -19.98 5.53 7.44
N LEU A 318 -20.41 6.27 6.42
CA LEU A 318 -21.62 5.93 5.67
C LEU A 318 -21.51 4.55 5.00
N LEU A 319 -20.35 4.23 4.42
CA LEU A 319 -20.13 2.94 3.79
C LEU A 319 -20.23 1.80 4.80
N VAL A 320 -19.57 1.92 5.97
CA VAL A 320 -19.62 0.89 7.01
C VAL A 320 -21.04 0.69 7.55
N VAL A 321 -21.80 1.78 7.71
CA VAL A 321 -23.19 1.72 8.20
C VAL A 321 -24.15 1.13 7.16
N PHE A 322 -24.07 1.57 5.90
CA PHE A 322 -25.06 1.20 4.87
C PHE A 322 -24.63 0.01 4.01
N ARG A 323 -23.32 -0.20 3.82
CA ARG A 323 -22.75 -1.24 2.96
C ARG A 323 -21.50 -1.89 3.57
N PRO A 324 -21.61 -2.59 4.73
CA PRO A 324 -20.46 -3.18 5.42
C PRO A 324 -19.72 -4.22 4.56
N GLN A 325 -20.36 -4.82 3.54
CA GLN A 325 -19.73 -5.73 2.60
C GLN A 325 -18.92 -5.03 1.50
N GLY A 326 -18.95 -3.70 1.40
CA GLY A 326 -18.32 -2.94 0.32
C GLY A 326 -19.13 -3.01 -0.99
N LEU A 327 -18.55 -2.44 -2.07
CA LEU A 327 -19.21 -2.35 -3.37
C LEU A 327 -19.29 -3.70 -4.10
N PHE A 328 -18.22 -4.50 -4.00
CA PHE A 328 -18.06 -5.78 -4.70
C PHE A 328 -18.13 -7.00 -3.76
N GLY A 329 -18.37 -6.78 -2.47
CA GLY A 329 -18.45 -7.86 -1.47
C GLY A 329 -19.76 -8.65 -1.55
N ASN A 330 -19.68 -9.95 -1.18
CA ASN A 330 -20.84 -10.82 -1.12
C ASN A 330 -21.44 -10.74 0.29
N LYS A 331 -22.77 -10.52 0.39
CA LYS A 331 -23.50 -10.40 1.67
C LYS A 331 -23.35 -11.63 2.58
N LYS A 332 -23.07 -12.81 2.01
CA LYS A 332 -22.95 -14.07 2.75
C LYS A 332 -21.58 -14.27 3.41
N GLU A 333 -20.55 -13.50 3.00
CA GLU A 333 -19.17 -13.71 3.47
C GLU A 333 -18.77 -12.77 4.62
N LEU A 334 -19.58 -11.77 4.97
CA LEU A 334 -19.28 -10.75 6.00
C LEU A 334 -20.39 -10.61 7.04
N THR A 335 -20.91 -11.70 7.57
CA THR A 335 -21.70 -11.66 8.80
C THR A 335 -20.76 -11.55 10.01
N PHE A 336 -20.13 -10.39 10.19
CA PHE A 336 -19.33 -10.08 11.39
C PHE A 336 -20.18 -9.71 12.62
N VAL A 337 -21.49 -9.90 12.56
CA VAL A 337 -22.39 -9.61 13.67
C VAL A 337 -23.06 -10.92 14.08
N LYS A 338 -22.47 -11.57 15.07
CA LYS A 338 -23.18 -12.32 16.10
C LYS A 338 -22.68 -11.88 17.43
#